data_f405ed0c26ca84c594224271bcba1a0f
#
_entry.id   f405ed0c26ca84c594224271bcba1a0f
#
_cell.length_a   1.000
_cell.length_b   1.000
_cell.length_c   1.000
_cell.angle_alpha   90.00
_cell.angle_beta   90.00
_cell.angle_gamma   90.00
#
_symmetry.space_group_name_H-M   'P 1'
#
loop_
_entity.id
_entity.type
_entity.pdbx_description
1 polymer ?
#
loop_
_entity_poly.entity_id
_entity_poly.type
_entity_poly.pdbx_seq_one_letter_code
_entity_poly.pdbx_strand_id
1 'polypeptide(L)'
;MVTNEATPVSKTRMNTPAQNDAVDWNLVAERRFEDIEELNDLVQGWDFEFHQLKSGRSPAELLQLGRPEFMLTRFYFEQPYHQRGCTAQDALTIGLIEEGIDEVTTPDGAVQRDDILCFPSGRELNAVSRPRFKGYSLYISNTLLDEVAASCGLQVGASIGTVQQVLHCSRSNMNTLRRELRRASRGLAQLKTAANSSETLRDMEFNLIRHLLLAITGSQPTDRLKLTDRKQIVLQRARDYMEANTNKPITVLELAQASGSCVRTLEYVFRDYFGVTPKAYLKSRRLVAVRQELLRSLHSKPLINEIANRWGFWHMSQFATDYRRFFGELPSETLQRV
;
A
#
# COMPACT_ATOMS: atom_id res chain seq x y z
N MET A 1 -8.97 -12.20 -42.35
CA MET A 1 -8.99 -10.87 -41.69
C MET A 1 -10.09 -10.88 -40.66
N VAL A 2 -9.77 -11.13 -39.41
CA VAL A 2 -10.70 -10.98 -38.28
C VAL A 2 -9.91 -10.21 -37.24
N THR A 3 -10.23 -8.95 -37.11
CA THR A 3 -9.66 -8.03 -36.14
C THR A 3 -10.27 -8.35 -34.79
N ASN A 4 -9.44 -8.82 -33.85
CA ASN A 4 -9.81 -9.08 -32.48
C ASN A 4 -9.55 -7.79 -31.68
N GLU A 5 -10.57 -6.95 -31.54
CA GLU A 5 -10.55 -5.80 -30.66
C GLU A 5 -10.68 -6.27 -29.20
N ALA A 6 -9.60 -6.11 -28.46
CA ALA A 6 -9.60 -6.29 -27.02
C ALA A 6 -10.42 -5.16 -26.39
N THR A 7 -11.55 -5.49 -25.81
CA THR A 7 -12.40 -4.58 -25.03
C THR A 7 -11.65 -4.12 -23.78
N PRO A 8 -11.47 -2.82 -23.54
CA PRO A 8 -10.85 -2.33 -22.32
C PRO A 8 -11.77 -2.58 -21.12
N VAL A 9 -11.20 -3.20 -20.09
CA VAL A 9 -11.85 -3.37 -18.79
C VAL A 9 -12.31 -2.01 -18.28
N SER A 10 -13.62 -1.88 -18.11
CA SER A 10 -14.31 -0.69 -17.62
C SER A 10 -13.72 -0.23 -16.28
N LYS A 11 -13.04 0.92 -16.30
CA LYS A 11 -12.66 1.65 -15.09
C LYS A 11 -13.95 2.11 -14.41
N THR A 12 -14.27 1.51 -13.29
CA THR A 12 -15.35 1.99 -12.42
C THR A 12 -14.94 3.39 -11.94
N ARG A 13 -15.58 4.39 -12.51
CA ARG A 13 -15.47 5.79 -12.05
C ARG A 13 -15.97 5.82 -10.61
N MET A 14 -15.20 6.45 -9.71
CA MET A 14 -15.66 6.84 -8.39
C MET A 14 -17.03 7.50 -8.52
N ASN A 15 -18.05 6.91 -7.90
CA ASN A 15 -19.31 7.59 -7.67
C ASN A 15 -19.05 8.67 -6.64
N THR A 16 -19.04 9.91 -7.09
CA THR A 16 -19.14 11.08 -6.21
C THR A 16 -20.50 10.99 -5.53
N PRO A 17 -20.59 10.90 -4.20
CA PRO A 17 -21.87 10.98 -3.52
C PRO A 17 -22.49 12.36 -3.79
N ALA A 18 -23.79 12.37 -4.10
CA ALA A 18 -24.55 13.59 -4.27
C ALA A 18 -24.45 14.47 -3.01
N GLN A 19 -24.29 15.77 -3.24
CA GLN A 19 -24.31 16.81 -2.22
C GLN A 19 -25.54 16.63 -1.32
N ASN A 20 -25.27 16.28 -0.08
CA ASN A 20 -26.21 16.45 1.04
C ASN A 20 -25.47 16.94 2.26
N ASP A 21 -25.96 18.00 2.84
CA ASP A 21 -25.34 18.90 3.83
C ASP A 21 -25.15 18.33 5.26
N ALA A 22 -24.71 17.09 5.41
CA ALA A 22 -24.24 16.59 6.68
C ALA A 22 -22.98 15.75 6.44
N VAL A 23 -21.83 16.39 6.53
CA VAL A 23 -20.53 15.72 6.39
C VAL A 23 -20.28 14.92 7.65
N ASP A 24 -20.82 13.71 7.71
CA ASP A 24 -20.59 12.82 8.83
C ASP A 24 -19.28 12.04 8.64
N TRP A 25 -18.45 12.13 9.67
CA TRP A 25 -17.34 11.23 9.85
C TRP A 25 -17.85 9.80 10.03
N ASN A 26 -17.29 8.89 9.25
CA ASN A 26 -17.67 7.49 9.32
C ASN A 26 -16.47 6.62 9.71
N LEU A 27 -16.69 5.65 10.58
CA LEU A 27 -15.84 4.48 10.68
C LEU A 27 -16.03 3.67 9.37
N VAL A 28 -15.08 3.78 8.45
CA VAL A 28 -15.17 3.10 7.16
C VAL A 28 -14.88 1.62 7.34
N ALA A 29 -13.83 1.29 8.10
CA ALA A 29 -13.48 -0.11 8.40
C ALA A 29 -12.69 -0.21 9.70
N GLU A 30 -12.99 -1.26 10.48
CA GLU A 30 -12.13 -1.76 11.55
C GLU A 30 -12.17 -3.27 11.46
N ARG A 31 -11.12 -3.87 10.89
CA ARG A 31 -11.07 -5.31 10.66
C ARG A 31 -9.69 -5.87 10.91
N ARG A 32 -9.70 -7.10 11.39
CA ARG A 32 -8.55 -7.97 11.38
C ARG A 32 -8.77 -9.01 10.29
N PHE A 33 -7.77 -9.17 9.46
CA PHE A 33 -7.74 -10.10 8.36
C PHE A 33 -6.79 -11.23 8.71
N GLU A 34 -7.17 -12.44 8.41
CA GLU A 34 -6.25 -13.57 8.39
C GLU A 34 -5.46 -13.61 7.08
N ASP A 35 -5.94 -12.84 6.09
CA ASP A 35 -5.45 -12.86 4.74
C ASP A 35 -5.48 -11.47 4.10
N ILE A 36 -4.46 -11.15 3.33
CA ILE A 36 -4.29 -9.83 2.71
C ILE A 36 -5.25 -9.61 1.52
N GLU A 37 -5.71 -10.67 0.87
CA GLU A 37 -6.67 -10.55 -0.23
C GLU A 37 -7.98 -9.91 0.25
N GLU A 38 -8.39 -10.21 1.48
CA GLU A 38 -9.56 -9.56 2.08
C GLU A 38 -9.34 -8.05 2.31
N LEU A 39 -8.09 -7.64 2.54
CA LEU A 39 -7.75 -6.22 2.68
C LEU A 39 -7.84 -5.49 1.34
N ASN A 40 -7.40 -6.10 0.24
CA ASN A 40 -7.45 -5.50 -1.08
C ASN A 40 -8.89 -5.13 -1.50
N ASP A 41 -9.87 -5.93 -1.08
CA ASP A 41 -11.28 -5.69 -1.37
C ASP A 41 -11.88 -4.56 -0.52
N LEU A 42 -11.24 -4.20 0.58
CA LEU A 42 -11.80 -3.31 1.59
C LEU A 42 -11.20 -1.90 1.62
N VAL A 43 -10.00 -1.70 1.07
CA VAL A 43 -9.39 -0.37 1.01
C VAL A 43 -10.10 0.44 -0.07
N GLN A 44 -11.25 1.01 0.30
CA GLN A 44 -12.04 1.84 -0.59
C GLN A 44 -11.33 3.18 -0.85
N GLY A 45 -11.41 3.64 -2.08
CA GLY A 45 -10.88 4.94 -2.51
C GLY A 45 -9.39 4.92 -2.91
N TRP A 46 -8.73 3.79 -2.76
CA TRP A 46 -7.34 3.61 -3.15
C TRP A 46 -7.24 2.45 -4.13
N ASP A 47 -6.67 2.70 -5.29
CA ASP A 47 -6.29 1.66 -6.25
C ASP A 47 -4.97 1.03 -5.80
N PHE A 48 -5.05 0.22 -4.73
CA PHE A 48 -3.89 -0.38 -4.07
C PHE A 48 -3.86 -1.88 -4.19
N GLU A 49 -2.66 -2.39 -4.47
CA GLU A 49 -2.31 -3.80 -4.39
C GLU A 49 -1.30 -4.03 -3.25
N PHE A 50 -1.60 -4.96 -2.38
CA PHE A 50 -0.69 -5.45 -1.37
C PHE A 50 -0.17 -6.83 -1.78
N HIS A 51 1.13 -6.92 -2.02
CA HIS A 51 1.77 -8.16 -2.41
C HIS A 51 2.66 -8.68 -1.29
N GLN A 52 2.30 -9.82 -0.71
CA GLN A 52 3.08 -10.48 0.34
C GLN A 52 4.43 -10.97 -0.21
N LEU A 53 5.52 -10.61 0.45
CA LEU A 53 6.88 -10.92 -0.01
C LEU A 53 7.49 -12.17 0.60
N LYS A 54 7.05 -12.57 1.79
CA LYS A 54 7.58 -13.73 2.53
C LYS A 54 6.49 -14.72 2.88
N SER A 55 6.91 -15.97 3.03
CA SER A 55 6.06 -17.08 3.44
C SER A 55 5.58 -16.94 4.88
N GLY A 56 4.40 -17.44 5.18
CA GLY A 56 3.77 -17.48 6.50
C GLY A 56 2.38 -16.88 6.49
N ARG A 57 1.58 -17.22 7.49
CA ARG A 57 0.30 -16.55 7.71
C ARG A 57 0.54 -15.05 7.83
N SER A 58 -0.38 -14.28 7.32
CA SER A 58 -0.21 -12.85 7.17
C SER A 58 -1.39 -12.07 7.74
N PRO A 59 -1.61 -12.19 9.05
CA PRO A 59 -2.63 -11.36 9.67
C PRO A 59 -2.30 -9.89 9.47
N ALA A 60 -3.33 -9.14 9.12
CA ALA A 60 -3.28 -7.70 8.98
C ALA A 60 -4.42 -7.06 9.78
N GLU A 61 -4.21 -5.84 10.24
CA GLU A 61 -5.25 -5.05 10.87
C GLU A 61 -5.36 -3.73 10.12
N LEU A 62 -6.58 -3.31 9.87
CA LEU A 62 -6.91 -2.04 9.26
C LEU A 62 -7.93 -1.32 10.15
N LEU A 63 -7.63 -0.07 10.45
CA LEU A 63 -8.59 0.89 10.97
C LEU A 63 -8.64 2.05 9.99
N GLN A 64 -9.80 2.31 9.43
CA GLN A 64 -10.00 3.39 8.47
C GLN A 64 -11.15 4.29 8.92
N LEU A 65 -10.88 5.56 9.00
CA LEU A 65 -11.76 6.58 9.56
C LEU A 65 -11.70 7.83 8.72
N GLY A 66 -12.84 8.43 8.46
CA GLY A 66 -12.83 9.71 7.78
C GLY A 66 -14.12 10.06 7.06
N ARG A 67 -13.97 10.97 6.13
CA ARG A 67 -14.95 11.54 5.23
C ARG A 67 -14.30 11.76 3.86
N PRO A 68 -15.04 12.13 2.81
CA PRO A 68 -14.46 12.24 1.47
C PRO A 68 -13.23 13.14 1.35
N GLU A 69 -13.10 14.19 2.18
CA GLU A 69 -11.99 15.13 2.13
C GLU A 69 -10.81 14.75 3.04
N PHE A 70 -11.05 13.83 3.99
CA PHE A 70 -10.03 13.40 4.95
C PHE A 70 -10.19 11.94 5.32
N MET A 71 -9.10 11.16 5.21
CA MET A 71 -9.08 9.76 5.63
C MET A 71 -7.83 9.47 6.44
N LEU A 72 -8.03 8.97 7.65
CA LEU A 72 -6.99 8.40 8.49
C LEU A 72 -7.05 6.88 8.39
N THR A 73 -5.96 6.27 7.97
CA THR A 73 -5.82 4.81 7.94
C THR A 73 -4.67 4.39 8.83
N ARG A 74 -4.92 3.43 9.73
CA ARG A 74 -3.90 2.76 10.53
C ARG A 74 -3.78 1.33 10.06
N PHE A 75 -2.52 0.90 9.81
CA PHE A 75 -2.20 -0.44 9.34
C PHE A 75 -1.34 -1.20 10.35
N TYR A 76 -1.60 -2.49 10.46
CA TYR A 76 -0.65 -3.46 10.98
C TYR A 76 -0.47 -4.59 9.97
N PHE A 77 0.78 -4.95 9.67
CA PHE A 77 1.13 -6.06 8.80
C PHE A 77 2.14 -6.97 9.50
N GLU A 78 1.78 -8.24 9.70
CA GLU A 78 2.70 -9.22 10.26
C GLU A 78 3.85 -9.54 9.30
N GLN A 79 3.56 -9.68 8.00
CA GLN A 79 4.53 -9.97 6.95
C GLN A 79 4.99 -8.70 6.21
N PRO A 80 6.14 -8.74 5.54
CA PRO A 80 6.53 -7.64 4.66
C PRO A 80 5.68 -7.64 3.40
N TYR A 81 5.21 -6.44 3.02
CA TYR A 81 4.41 -6.22 1.83
C TYR A 81 5.06 -5.25 0.88
N HIS A 82 4.99 -5.57 -0.41
CA HIS A 82 5.13 -4.59 -1.46
C HIS A 82 3.76 -3.96 -1.70
N GLN A 83 3.66 -2.68 -1.40
CA GLN A 83 2.47 -1.86 -1.55
C GLN A 83 2.61 -1.07 -2.83
N ARG A 84 1.63 -1.18 -3.71
CA ARG A 84 1.62 -0.50 -4.98
C ARG A 84 0.21 0.01 -5.27
N GLY A 85 0.13 1.17 -5.88
CA GLY A 85 -1.16 1.73 -6.27
C GLY A 85 -1.00 3.13 -6.83
N CYS A 86 -2.12 3.80 -7.01
CA CYS A 86 -2.16 5.19 -7.42
C CYS A 86 -2.80 6.02 -6.31
N THR A 87 -2.17 7.13 -5.95
CA THR A 87 -2.76 8.07 -4.99
C THR A 87 -3.94 8.80 -5.65
N ALA A 88 -4.88 9.23 -4.81
CA ALA A 88 -6.02 9.99 -5.28
C ALA A 88 -5.58 11.30 -5.95
N GLN A 89 -6.37 11.77 -6.89
CA GLN A 89 -6.18 13.09 -7.49
C GLN A 89 -6.64 14.18 -6.51
N ASP A 90 -6.06 15.37 -6.64
CA ASP A 90 -6.42 16.56 -5.87
C ASP A 90 -6.32 16.38 -4.33
N ALA A 91 -5.37 15.56 -3.89
CA ALA A 91 -5.13 15.32 -2.48
C ALA A 91 -3.65 15.06 -2.17
N LEU A 92 -3.25 15.45 -0.96
CA LEU A 92 -1.99 15.02 -0.37
C LEU A 92 -2.21 13.66 0.32
N THR A 93 -1.40 12.68 -0.05
CA THR A 93 -1.31 11.41 0.67
C THR A 93 0.03 11.33 1.38
N ILE A 94 0.01 10.98 2.65
CA ILE A 94 1.23 10.78 3.44
C ILE A 94 1.23 9.42 4.12
N GLY A 95 2.43 8.90 4.38
CA GLY A 95 2.68 7.72 5.22
C GLY A 95 3.67 8.04 6.32
N LEU A 96 3.47 7.45 7.49
CA LEU A 96 4.40 7.53 8.61
C LEU A 96 4.38 6.27 9.46
N ILE A 97 5.50 5.99 10.13
CA ILE A 97 5.67 4.83 11.00
C ILE A 97 5.13 5.17 12.40
N GLU A 98 4.24 4.32 12.94
CA GLU A 98 3.68 4.50 14.29
C GLU A 98 4.72 4.22 15.38
N GLU A 99 5.29 3.03 15.37
CA GLU A 99 6.24 2.53 16.36
C GLU A 99 7.24 1.58 15.71
N GLY A 100 8.44 1.49 16.30
CA GLY A 100 9.46 0.54 15.88
C GLY A 100 10.69 1.19 15.26
N ILE A 101 11.66 0.33 14.95
CA ILE A 101 12.90 0.67 14.23
C ILE A 101 12.68 0.37 12.72
N ASP A 102 11.47 -0.05 12.38
CA ASP A 102 11.18 -0.65 11.08
C ASP A 102 11.15 0.43 10.00
N GLU A 103 11.88 0.16 8.93
CA GLU A 103 11.97 1.02 7.77
C GLU A 103 10.90 0.63 6.73
N VAL A 104 10.35 1.63 6.07
CA VAL A 104 9.65 1.45 4.80
C VAL A 104 10.61 1.85 3.70
N THR A 105 10.83 0.96 2.75
CA THR A 105 11.71 1.25 1.61
C THR A 105 10.88 1.75 0.43
N THR A 106 11.29 2.87 -0.16
CA THR A 106 10.74 3.43 -1.39
C THR A 106 11.84 3.63 -2.42
N PRO A 107 11.54 3.85 -3.69
CA PRO A 107 12.56 4.22 -4.68
C PRO A 107 13.33 5.49 -4.29
N ASP A 108 12.67 6.40 -3.59
CA ASP A 108 13.22 7.70 -3.18
C ASP A 108 13.91 7.69 -1.83
N GLY A 109 13.95 6.55 -1.16
CA GLY A 109 14.69 6.38 0.07
C GLY A 109 13.99 5.51 1.11
N ALA A 110 14.67 5.31 2.23
CA ALA A 110 14.11 4.63 3.39
C ALA A 110 13.44 5.64 4.32
N VAL A 111 12.22 5.31 4.71
CA VAL A 111 11.44 6.07 5.69
C VAL A 111 11.74 5.53 7.08
N GLN A 112 12.18 6.38 7.97
CA GLN A 112 12.45 6.06 9.36
C GLN A 112 11.41 6.67 10.29
N ARG A 113 11.57 6.41 11.58
CA ARG A 113 10.61 6.84 12.60
C ARG A 113 10.27 8.34 12.56
N ASP A 114 11.25 9.21 12.38
CA ASP A 114 11.04 10.66 12.40
C ASP A 114 10.89 11.25 10.98
N ASP A 115 10.52 10.42 10.03
CA ASP A 115 10.26 10.82 8.66
C ASP A 115 8.77 10.76 8.32
N ILE A 116 8.37 11.60 7.37
CA ILE A 116 7.08 11.58 6.70
C ILE A 116 7.33 11.26 5.23
N LEU A 117 6.66 10.26 4.71
CA LEU A 117 6.64 9.94 3.30
C LEU A 117 5.47 10.67 2.63
N CYS A 118 5.77 11.61 1.77
CA CYS A 118 4.78 12.35 0.99
C CYS A 118 4.64 11.73 -0.39
N PHE A 119 3.42 11.45 -0.81
CA PHE A 119 3.10 10.96 -2.14
C PHE A 119 2.39 12.05 -2.93
N PRO A 120 2.83 12.30 -4.17
CA PRO A 120 2.17 13.27 -5.02
C PRO A 120 0.78 12.81 -5.44
N SER A 121 -0.08 13.78 -5.70
CA SER A 121 -1.44 13.58 -6.20
C SER A 121 -1.45 12.86 -7.55
N GLY A 122 -2.28 11.83 -7.68
CA GLY A 122 -2.47 11.07 -8.92
C GLY A 122 -1.23 10.32 -9.43
N ARG A 123 -0.27 10.03 -8.55
CA ARG A 123 0.97 9.33 -8.92
C ARG A 123 1.04 7.93 -8.35
N GLU A 124 1.92 7.13 -8.96
CA GLU A 124 2.19 5.79 -8.47
C GLU A 124 2.82 5.84 -7.06
N LEU A 125 2.19 5.16 -6.12
CA LEU A 125 2.76 4.83 -4.83
C LEU A 125 3.47 3.50 -4.94
N ASN A 126 4.68 3.43 -4.42
CA ASN A 126 5.49 2.22 -4.42
C ASN A 126 6.32 2.18 -3.13
N ALA A 127 5.97 1.25 -2.24
CA ALA A 127 6.61 1.14 -0.95
C ALA A 127 6.74 -0.33 -0.51
N VAL A 128 7.77 -0.64 0.25
CA VAL A 128 8.00 -1.98 0.83
C VAL A 128 8.06 -1.86 2.34
N SER A 129 7.08 -2.42 3.02
CA SER A 129 7.07 -2.49 4.48
C SER A 129 7.93 -3.65 4.99
N ARG A 130 8.47 -3.49 6.20
CA ARG A 130 9.17 -4.56 6.93
C ARG A 130 8.16 -5.45 7.68
N PRO A 131 8.58 -6.65 8.17
CA PRO A 131 7.71 -7.48 9.02
C PRO A 131 7.27 -6.72 10.27
N ARG A 132 6.06 -6.98 10.74
CA ARG A 132 5.43 -6.36 11.91
C ARG A 132 5.32 -4.84 11.80
N PHE A 133 5.09 -4.38 10.58
CA PHE A 133 4.92 -2.96 10.28
C PHE A 133 3.66 -2.41 10.95
N LYS A 134 3.81 -1.26 11.62
CA LYS A 134 2.71 -0.43 12.12
C LYS A 134 2.87 0.98 11.60
N GLY A 135 1.86 1.48 10.94
CA GLY A 135 1.92 2.80 10.35
C GLY A 135 0.57 3.45 10.16
N TYR A 136 0.63 4.73 9.85
CA TYR A 136 -0.52 5.52 9.47
C TYR A 136 -0.38 5.99 8.04
N SER A 137 -1.51 6.12 7.37
CA SER A 137 -1.65 6.92 6.16
C SER A 137 -2.72 7.98 6.39
N LEU A 138 -2.46 9.18 5.90
CA LEU A 138 -3.43 10.27 5.84
C LEU A 138 -3.66 10.64 4.38
N TYR A 139 -4.92 10.71 4.01
CA TYR A 139 -5.39 11.34 2.79
C TYR A 139 -6.08 12.65 3.17
N ILE A 140 -5.72 13.74 2.52
CA ILE A 140 -6.24 15.08 2.81
C ILE A 140 -6.46 15.77 1.46
N SER A 141 -7.71 16.18 1.16
CA SER A 141 -7.96 16.95 -0.07
C SER A 141 -7.17 18.25 -0.06
N ASN A 142 -6.73 18.70 -1.22
CA ASN A 142 -5.97 19.95 -1.33
C ASN A 142 -6.77 21.15 -0.78
N THR A 143 -8.07 21.18 -1.03
CA THR A 143 -8.96 22.23 -0.51
C THR A 143 -8.92 22.29 1.02
N LEU A 144 -9.10 21.15 1.69
CA LEU A 144 -9.06 21.09 3.16
C LEU A 144 -7.67 21.43 3.71
N LEU A 145 -6.61 20.98 3.03
CA LEU A 145 -5.23 21.29 3.41
C LEU A 145 -4.97 22.80 3.37
N ASP A 146 -5.41 23.46 2.30
CA ASP A 146 -5.24 24.90 2.10
C ASP A 146 -6.08 25.71 3.12
N GLU A 147 -7.30 25.29 3.41
CA GLU A 147 -8.17 25.92 4.41
C GLU A 147 -7.52 25.90 5.80
N VAL A 148 -7.00 24.73 6.23
CA VAL A 148 -6.33 24.60 7.52
C VAL A 148 -5.02 25.38 7.55
N ALA A 149 -4.24 25.34 6.47
CA ALA A 149 -3.00 26.11 6.37
C ALA A 149 -3.25 27.62 6.49
N ALA A 150 -4.23 28.14 5.76
CA ALA A 150 -4.63 29.54 5.83
C ALA A 150 -5.09 29.96 7.24
N SER A 151 -5.91 29.11 7.88
CA SER A 151 -6.39 29.32 9.26
C SER A 151 -5.27 29.37 10.30
N CYS A 152 -4.16 28.67 10.03
CA CYS A 152 -2.99 28.63 10.89
C CYS A 152 -1.91 29.68 10.53
N GLY A 153 -2.08 30.43 9.45
CA GLY A 153 -1.05 31.35 8.92
C GLY A 153 0.17 30.60 8.40
N LEU A 154 0.01 29.32 7.98
CA LEU A 154 1.07 28.50 7.44
C LEU A 154 1.03 28.53 5.89
N GLN A 155 2.20 28.49 5.29
CA GLN A 155 2.31 28.29 3.85
C GLN A 155 2.71 26.84 3.57
N VAL A 156 1.88 26.13 2.82
CA VAL A 156 2.24 24.81 2.29
C VAL A 156 3.21 25.09 1.14
N GLY A 157 4.46 24.66 1.26
CA GLY A 157 5.45 24.83 0.22
C GLY A 157 4.94 24.21 -1.10
N ALA A 158 5.06 24.92 -2.20
CA ALA A 158 4.58 24.50 -3.52
C ALA A 158 5.13 23.14 -3.99
N SER A 159 6.20 22.62 -3.38
CA SER A 159 6.79 21.32 -3.67
C SER A 159 6.14 20.15 -2.90
N ILE A 160 5.35 20.43 -1.87
CA ILE A 160 4.69 19.37 -1.08
C ILE A 160 3.54 18.82 -1.92
N GLY A 161 3.58 17.52 -2.20
CA GLY A 161 2.57 16.87 -3.04
C GLY A 161 2.81 16.94 -4.55
N THR A 162 3.91 17.54 -5.02
CA THR A 162 4.27 17.53 -6.45
C THR A 162 5.21 16.40 -6.84
N VAL A 163 6.07 15.98 -5.92
CA VAL A 163 6.99 14.85 -6.09
C VAL A 163 6.97 13.96 -4.85
N GLN A 164 7.18 12.66 -5.06
CA GLN A 164 7.37 11.75 -3.94
C GLN A 164 8.66 12.10 -3.22
N GLN A 165 8.58 12.27 -1.91
CA GLN A 165 9.73 12.64 -1.10
C GLN A 165 9.63 12.11 0.32
N VAL A 166 10.78 11.84 0.92
CA VAL A 166 10.93 11.53 2.34
C VAL A 166 11.38 12.81 3.05
N LEU A 167 10.59 13.27 4.00
CA LEU A 167 10.85 14.48 4.78
C LEU A 167 11.30 14.10 6.18
N HIS A 168 12.50 14.49 6.56
CA HIS A 168 12.97 14.35 7.94
C HIS A 168 12.45 15.48 8.80
N CYS A 169 11.67 15.14 9.81
CA CYS A 169 11.00 16.07 10.70
C CYS A 169 11.68 16.10 12.08
N SER A 170 11.46 17.17 12.83
CA SER A 170 11.94 17.22 14.21
C SER A 170 11.24 16.14 15.06
N ARG A 171 12.00 15.50 15.94
CA ARG A 171 11.46 14.49 16.87
C ARG A 171 10.30 15.02 17.72
N SER A 172 10.34 16.30 18.11
CA SER A 172 9.27 16.95 18.89
C SER A 172 7.96 16.97 18.11
N ASN A 173 8.00 17.44 16.85
CA ASN A 173 6.82 17.52 15.99
C ASN A 173 6.26 16.12 15.69
N MET A 174 7.13 15.15 15.40
CA MET A 174 6.73 13.77 15.14
C MET A 174 6.11 13.10 16.38
N ASN A 175 6.64 13.33 17.57
CA ASN A 175 6.04 12.82 18.80
C ASN A 175 4.66 13.41 19.07
N THR A 176 4.48 14.70 18.78
CA THR A 176 3.19 15.36 18.90
C THR A 176 2.20 14.80 17.88
N LEU A 177 2.58 14.72 16.62
CA LEU A 177 1.73 14.17 15.56
C LEU A 177 1.30 12.72 15.86
N ARG A 178 2.23 11.85 16.28
CA ARG A 178 1.91 10.46 16.66
C ARG A 178 0.98 10.39 17.87
N ARG A 179 1.13 11.27 18.84
CA ARG A 179 0.22 11.32 19.99
C ARG A 179 -1.21 11.64 19.56
N GLU A 180 -1.38 12.62 18.66
CA GLU A 180 -2.69 12.98 18.12
C GLU A 180 -3.27 11.86 17.24
N LEU A 181 -2.46 11.21 16.41
CA LEU A 181 -2.88 10.03 15.60
C LEU A 181 -3.36 8.88 16.49
N ARG A 182 -2.63 8.58 17.57
CA ARG A 182 -3.05 7.54 18.52
C ARG A 182 -4.33 7.94 19.26
N ARG A 183 -4.46 9.22 19.63
CA ARG A 183 -5.66 9.73 20.28
C ARG A 183 -6.87 9.61 19.36
N ALA A 184 -6.72 10.01 18.10
CA ALA A 184 -7.74 9.86 17.07
C ALA A 184 -8.15 8.38 16.89
N SER A 185 -7.18 7.50 16.71
CA SER A 185 -7.42 6.07 16.51
C SER A 185 -8.09 5.39 17.72
N ARG A 186 -7.79 5.81 18.95
CA ARG A 186 -8.40 5.27 20.19
C ARG A 186 -9.76 5.86 20.48
N GLY A 187 -9.92 7.18 20.31
CA GLY A 187 -11.16 7.88 20.57
C GLY A 187 -12.32 7.32 19.76
N LEU A 188 -12.04 6.88 18.56
CA LEU A 188 -13.02 6.33 17.63
C LEU A 188 -13.41 4.87 17.92
N ALA A 189 -12.55 4.09 18.55
CA ALA A 189 -12.98 2.81 19.11
C ALA A 189 -14.06 3.00 20.20
N GLN A 190 -14.07 4.15 20.85
CA GLN A 190 -15.10 4.55 21.85
C GLN A 190 -16.32 5.22 21.21
N LEU A 191 -16.21 5.76 19.98
CA LEU A 191 -17.31 6.41 19.25
C LEU A 191 -18.43 5.45 18.81
N LYS A 192 -18.18 4.13 18.81
CA LYS A 192 -19.23 3.11 18.60
C LYS A 192 -20.37 3.19 19.63
N THR A 193 -20.18 3.93 20.72
CA THR A 193 -21.10 3.93 21.87
C THR A 193 -21.73 5.29 22.23
N ALA A 194 -21.32 6.38 21.59
CA ALA A 194 -21.85 7.70 21.92
C ALA A 194 -22.14 8.52 20.66
N ALA A 195 -23.28 9.18 20.61
CA ALA A 195 -23.60 10.26 19.66
C ALA A 195 -22.63 11.43 19.87
N ASN A 196 -21.42 11.29 19.37
CA ASN A 196 -20.42 12.34 19.48
C ASN A 196 -20.69 13.42 18.45
N SER A 197 -20.63 14.64 18.90
CA SER A 197 -20.87 15.83 18.09
C SER A 197 -19.87 15.83 16.92
N SER A 198 -20.36 16.12 15.73
CA SER A 198 -19.59 16.36 14.52
C SER A 198 -18.48 17.42 14.76
N GLU A 199 -18.62 18.25 15.76
CA GLU A 199 -17.68 19.25 16.23
C GLU A 199 -16.38 18.63 16.78
N THR A 200 -16.47 17.65 17.69
CA THR A 200 -15.28 16.97 18.25
C THR A 200 -14.44 16.30 17.16
N LEU A 201 -15.08 15.74 16.13
CA LEU A 201 -14.39 15.10 15.02
C LEU A 201 -13.72 16.12 14.10
N ARG A 202 -14.36 17.26 13.86
CA ARG A 202 -13.76 18.38 13.10
C ARG A 202 -12.56 18.98 13.83
N ASP A 203 -12.66 19.16 15.14
CA ASP A 203 -11.54 19.63 15.96
C ASP A 203 -10.35 18.66 15.91
N MET A 204 -10.62 17.37 15.93
CA MET A 204 -9.59 16.35 15.83
C MET A 204 -8.93 16.36 14.45
N GLU A 205 -9.69 16.44 13.37
CA GLU A 205 -9.23 16.58 12.01
C GLU A 205 -8.34 17.81 11.84
N PHE A 206 -8.86 18.98 12.26
CA PHE A 206 -8.13 20.23 12.23
C PHE A 206 -6.79 20.14 12.98
N ASN A 207 -6.79 19.58 14.19
CA ASN A 207 -5.58 19.43 14.99
C ASN A 207 -4.58 18.45 14.34
N LEU A 208 -5.04 17.34 13.75
CA LEU A 208 -4.19 16.42 13.04
C LEU A 208 -3.52 17.10 11.83
N ILE A 209 -4.29 17.77 11.00
CA ILE A 209 -3.77 18.49 9.81
C ILE A 209 -2.81 19.60 10.24
N ARG A 210 -3.16 20.39 11.26
CA ARG A 210 -2.30 21.44 11.80
C ARG A 210 -0.95 20.90 12.28
N HIS A 211 -0.94 19.80 13.05
CA HIS A 211 0.31 19.20 13.52
C HIS A 211 1.12 18.56 12.40
N LEU A 212 0.47 18.03 11.39
CA LEU A 212 1.12 17.57 10.18
C LEU A 212 1.81 18.74 9.44
N LEU A 213 1.09 19.84 9.21
CA LEU A 213 1.64 21.02 8.56
C LEU A 213 2.84 21.59 9.33
N LEU A 214 2.76 21.67 10.66
CA LEU A 214 3.88 22.10 11.51
C LEU A 214 5.09 21.16 11.40
N ALA A 215 4.86 19.85 11.28
CA ALA A 215 5.95 18.90 11.09
C ALA A 215 6.60 19.06 9.72
N ILE A 216 5.82 19.25 8.67
CA ILE A 216 6.27 19.40 7.29
C ILE A 216 6.99 20.76 7.09
N THR A 217 6.43 21.86 7.61
CA THR A 217 7.03 23.21 7.43
C THR A 217 8.44 23.28 8.03
N GLY A 218 8.71 22.56 9.11
CA GLY A 218 10.04 22.50 9.75
C GLY A 218 10.91 21.34 9.27
N SER A 219 10.53 20.62 8.20
CA SER A 219 11.22 19.44 7.73
C SER A 219 12.30 19.73 6.68
N GLN A 220 13.17 18.73 6.46
CA GLN A 220 14.17 18.75 5.38
C GLN A 220 14.00 17.47 4.53
N PRO A 221 14.08 17.57 3.19
CA PRO A 221 14.17 16.40 2.35
C PRO A 221 15.36 15.52 2.73
N THR A 222 15.18 14.21 2.67
CA THR A 222 16.25 13.25 2.94
C THR A 222 16.41 12.28 1.78
N ASP A 223 17.65 12.05 1.37
CA ASP A 223 18.02 11.06 0.33
C ASP A 223 18.60 9.79 0.95
N ARG A 224 18.30 9.52 2.22
CA ARG A 224 18.81 8.33 2.90
C ARG A 224 18.41 7.06 2.13
N LEU A 225 19.41 6.26 1.80
CA LEU A 225 19.26 4.99 1.09
C LEU A 225 18.48 5.11 -0.23
N LYS A 226 18.44 6.30 -0.81
CA LYS A 226 17.86 6.48 -2.15
C LYS A 226 18.56 5.56 -3.14
N LEU A 227 17.78 4.84 -3.92
CA LEU A 227 18.35 4.04 -5.00
C LEU A 227 19.05 4.95 -6.00
N THR A 228 20.24 4.56 -6.45
CA THR A 228 20.88 5.28 -7.58
C THR A 228 20.00 5.16 -8.83
N ASP A 229 20.05 6.16 -9.70
CA ASP A 229 19.27 6.20 -10.95
C ASP A 229 19.38 4.88 -11.74
N ARG A 230 20.59 4.29 -11.77
CA ARG A 230 20.81 3.00 -12.42
C ARG A 230 20.01 1.86 -11.77
N LYS A 231 19.95 1.80 -10.43
CA LYS A 231 19.16 0.80 -9.71
C LYS A 231 17.67 1.01 -9.90
N GLN A 232 17.23 2.27 -9.91
CA GLN A 232 15.83 2.62 -10.18
C GLN A 232 15.42 2.18 -11.59
N ILE A 233 16.25 2.42 -12.60
CA ILE A 233 15.99 1.99 -13.97
C ILE A 233 15.91 0.47 -14.07
N VAL A 234 16.84 -0.27 -13.42
CA VAL A 234 16.82 -1.74 -13.39
C VAL A 234 15.52 -2.24 -12.74
N LEU A 235 15.15 -1.68 -11.61
CA LEU A 235 13.93 -2.05 -10.88
C LEU A 235 12.68 -1.75 -11.70
N GLN A 236 12.59 -0.56 -12.29
CA GLN A 236 11.46 -0.14 -13.11
C GLN A 236 11.29 -1.05 -14.33
N ARG A 237 12.36 -1.27 -15.12
CA ARG A 237 12.30 -2.15 -16.29
C ARG A 237 11.96 -3.60 -15.94
N ALA A 238 12.48 -4.10 -14.81
CA ALA A 238 12.12 -5.43 -14.33
C ALA A 238 10.63 -5.53 -13.99
N ARG A 239 10.07 -4.51 -13.36
CA ARG A 239 8.64 -4.41 -13.05
C ARG A 239 7.80 -4.34 -14.31
N ASP A 240 8.12 -3.44 -15.22
CA ASP A 240 7.39 -3.27 -16.49
C ASP A 240 7.36 -4.59 -17.27
N TYR A 241 8.50 -5.31 -17.30
CA TYR A 241 8.56 -6.62 -17.94
C TYR A 241 7.68 -7.67 -17.23
N MET A 242 7.69 -7.69 -15.91
CA MET A 242 6.81 -8.60 -15.14
C MET A 242 5.33 -8.31 -15.39
N GLU A 243 4.95 -7.05 -15.50
CA GLU A 243 3.58 -6.64 -15.78
C GLU A 243 3.12 -6.99 -17.19
N ALA A 244 3.97 -6.71 -18.17
CA ALA A 244 3.68 -7.08 -19.57
C ALA A 244 3.59 -8.61 -19.79
N ASN A 245 4.10 -9.41 -18.85
CA ASN A 245 4.15 -10.87 -18.94
C ASN A 245 3.51 -11.59 -17.75
N THR A 246 2.49 -11.00 -17.14
CA THR A 246 1.82 -11.56 -15.94
C THR A 246 1.32 -13.00 -16.14
N ASN A 247 0.88 -13.34 -17.32
CA ASN A 247 0.31 -14.67 -17.68
C ASN A 247 1.36 -15.66 -18.19
N LYS A 248 2.66 -15.31 -18.17
CA LYS A 248 3.74 -16.18 -18.67
C LYS A 248 4.71 -16.54 -17.55
N PRO A 249 5.22 -17.78 -17.54
CA PRO A 249 6.29 -18.16 -16.65
C PRO A 249 7.60 -17.50 -17.11
N ILE A 250 7.93 -16.35 -16.54
CA ILE A 250 9.21 -15.67 -16.79
C ILE A 250 10.31 -16.20 -15.89
N THR A 251 11.53 -16.25 -16.42
CA THR A 251 12.74 -16.66 -15.70
C THR A 251 13.50 -15.45 -15.16
N VAL A 252 14.39 -15.67 -14.18
CA VAL A 252 15.27 -14.61 -13.65
C VAL A 252 16.23 -14.11 -14.72
N LEU A 253 16.64 -14.97 -15.67
CA LEU A 253 17.53 -14.58 -16.75
C LEU A 253 16.84 -13.63 -17.73
N GLU A 254 15.62 -13.94 -18.15
CA GLU A 254 14.80 -13.06 -19.00
C GLU A 254 14.57 -11.72 -18.33
N LEU A 255 14.27 -11.74 -17.01
CA LEU A 255 14.08 -10.53 -16.23
C LEU A 255 15.36 -9.68 -16.17
N ALA A 256 16.53 -10.30 -16.01
CA ALA A 256 17.81 -9.59 -16.03
C ALA A 256 18.08 -8.96 -17.38
N GLN A 257 17.84 -9.70 -18.48
CA GLN A 257 17.99 -9.19 -19.85
C GLN A 257 17.05 -8.02 -20.12
N ALA A 258 15.77 -8.16 -19.79
CA ALA A 258 14.77 -7.10 -19.96
C ALA A 258 15.07 -5.83 -19.15
N SER A 259 15.65 -5.99 -17.97
CA SER A 259 16.06 -4.86 -17.13
C SER A 259 17.38 -4.21 -17.57
N GLY A 260 18.08 -4.78 -18.57
CA GLY A 260 19.40 -4.29 -19.00
C GLY A 260 20.49 -4.52 -17.95
N SER A 261 20.37 -5.59 -17.15
CA SER A 261 21.31 -5.91 -16.09
C SER A 261 21.77 -7.37 -16.15
N CYS A 262 22.84 -7.71 -15.43
CA CYS A 262 23.17 -9.11 -15.18
C CYS A 262 22.36 -9.65 -13.98
N VAL A 263 22.24 -10.98 -13.90
CA VAL A 263 21.51 -11.66 -12.81
C VAL A 263 22.00 -11.21 -11.42
N ARG A 264 23.31 -11.07 -11.23
CA ARG A 264 23.89 -10.62 -9.95
C ARG A 264 23.44 -9.20 -9.56
N THR A 265 23.43 -8.28 -10.52
CA THR A 265 22.95 -6.90 -10.28
C THR A 265 21.46 -6.90 -9.96
N LEU A 266 20.67 -7.67 -10.71
CA LEU A 266 19.24 -7.81 -10.46
C LEU A 266 18.98 -8.39 -9.05
N GLU A 267 19.70 -9.45 -8.65
CA GLU A 267 19.59 -10.03 -7.31
C GLU A 267 19.93 -9.02 -6.21
N TYR A 268 20.99 -8.23 -6.43
CA TYR A 268 21.35 -7.21 -5.47
C TYR A 268 20.25 -6.14 -5.33
N VAL A 269 19.74 -5.62 -6.44
CA VAL A 269 18.67 -4.60 -6.45
C VAL A 269 17.39 -5.12 -5.79
N PHE A 270 17.00 -6.37 -6.06
CA PHE A 270 15.81 -6.97 -5.46
C PHE A 270 15.95 -7.19 -3.95
N ARG A 271 17.12 -7.66 -3.49
CA ARG A 271 17.38 -7.81 -2.06
C ARG A 271 17.43 -6.48 -1.33
N ASP A 272 18.03 -5.48 -1.95
CA ASP A 272 18.13 -4.13 -1.41
C ASP A 272 16.75 -3.49 -1.24
N TYR A 273 15.90 -3.61 -2.27
CA TYR A 273 14.59 -2.98 -2.30
C TYR A 273 13.48 -3.82 -1.65
N PHE A 274 13.30 -5.07 -2.09
CA PHE A 274 12.23 -5.96 -1.64
C PHE A 274 12.60 -6.83 -0.43
N GLY A 275 13.87 -6.91 -0.07
CA GLY A 275 14.36 -7.83 0.96
C GLY A 275 14.29 -9.32 0.57
N VAL A 276 14.01 -9.63 -0.71
CA VAL A 276 13.92 -10.99 -1.27
C VAL A 276 14.64 -11.09 -2.62
N THR A 277 14.94 -12.31 -3.07
CA THR A 277 15.55 -12.52 -4.40
C THR A 277 14.52 -12.36 -5.51
N PRO A 278 14.93 -12.06 -6.78
CA PRO A 278 14.02 -12.03 -7.93
C PRO A 278 13.21 -13.32 -8.08
N LYS A 279 13.85 -14.47 -7.87
CA LYS A 279 13.19 -15.79 -7.92
C LYS A 279 12.11 -15.94 -6.85
N ALA A 280 12.39 -15.51 -5.62
CA ALA A 280 11.41 -15.55 -4.53
C ALA A 280 10.26 -14.58 -4.80
N TYR A 281 10.54 -13.38 -5.29
CA TYR A 281 9.55 -12.39 -5.68
C TYR A 281 8.63 -12.90 -6.80
N LEU A 282 9.17 -13.45 -7.87
CA LEU A 282 8.39 -14.05 -8.96
C LEU A 282 7.51 -15.21 -8.47
N LYS A 283 8.08 -16.05 -7.58
CA LYS A 283 7.33 -17.17 -7.00
C LYS A 283 6.18 -16.68 -6.13
N SER A 284 6.40 -15.68 -5.28
CA SER A 284 5.33 -15.13 -4.44
C SER A 284 4.21 -14.52 -5.29
N ARG A 285 4.55 -13.74 -6.34
CA ARG A 285 3.54 -13.21 -7.27
C ARG A 285 2.66 -14.28 -7.91
N ARG A 286 3.27 -15.37 -8.37
CA ARG A 286 2.54 -16.49 -8.97
C ARG A 286 1.63 -17.19 -7.96
N LEU A 287 2.11 -17.41 -6.73
CA LEU A 287 1.31 -18.02 -5.67
C LEU A 287 0.10 -17.15 -5.31
N VAL A 288 0.30 -15.83 -5.18
CA VAL A 288 -0.78 -14.87 -4.93
C VAL A 288 -1.80 -14.89 -6.08
N ALA A 289 -1.35 -14.89 -7.33
CA ALA A 289 -2.23 -14.95 -8.49
C ALA A 289 -3.05 -16.26 -8.55
N VAL A 290 -2.42 -17.41 -8.27
CA VAL A 290 -3.16 -18.68 -8.12
C VAL A 290 -4.23 -18.59 -7.04
N ARG A 291 -3.88 -18.03 -5.87
CA ARG A 291 -4.83 -17.89 -4.77
C ARG A 291 -6.01 -17.02 -5.14
N GLN A 292 -5.76 -15.86 -5.72
CA GLN A 292 -6.83 -14.96 -6.18
C GLN A 292 -7.75 -15.63 -7.20
N GLU A 293 -7.19 -16.41 -8.12
CA GLU A 293 -7.98 -17.16 -9.09
C GLU A 293 -8.82 -18.27 -8.43
N LEU A 294 -8.26 -19.00 -7.45
CA LEU A 294 -9.00 -19.98 -6.65
C LEU A 294 -10.18 -19.32 -5.92
N LEU A 295 -9.96 -18.19 -5.25
CA LEU A 295 -11.01 -17.46 -4.52
C LEU A 295 -12.11 -16.92 -5.44
N ARG A 296 -11.76 -16.41 -6.64
CA ARG A 296 -12.74 -15.94 -7.63
C ARG A 296 -13.53 -17.07 -8.28
N SER A 297 -12.99 -18.26 -8.30
CA SER A 297 -13.55 -19.42 -9.02
C SER A 297 -14.45 -20.31 -8.17
N LEU A 298 -14.82 -19.90 -6.97
CA LEU A 298 -15.57 -20.68 -5.97
C LEU A 298 -16.85 -21.30 -6.51
N HIS A 299 -17.52 -20.62 -7.47
CA HIS A 299 -18.79 -21.07 -8.09
C HIS A 299 -18.58 -22.08 -9.24
N SER A 300 -17.39 -22.15 -9.83
CA SER A 300 -17.11 -22.96 -11.03
C SER A 300 -16.35 -24.27 -10.76
N LYS A 301 -15.89 -24.51 -9.51
CA LYS A 301 -15.11 -25.69 -9.09
C LYS A 301 -13.97 -26.04 -10.08
N PRO A 302 -13.07 -25.10 -10.39
CA PRO A 302 -12.03 -25.37 -11.37
C PRO A 302 -11.06 -26.42 -10.86
N LEU A 303 -10.34 -27.07 -11.77
CA LEU A 303 -9.27 -27.98 -11.39
C LEU A 303 -8.05 -27.17 -10.92
N ILE A 304 -7.62 -27.40 -9.68
CA ILE A 304 -6.46 -26.73 -9.06
C ILE A 304 -5.21 -26.83 -9.92
N ASN A 305 -4.99 -27.99 -10.55
CA ASN A 305 -3.85 -28.21 -11.43
C ASN A 305 -3.89 -27.36 -12.71
N GLU A 306 -5.07 -27.06 -13.25
CA GLU A 306 -5.20 -26.18 -14.42
C GLU A 306 -4.83 -24.74 -14.06
N ILE A 307 -5.33 -24.26 -12.92
CA ILE A 307 -4.97 -22.94 -12.41
C ILE A 307 -3.46 -22.88 -12.16
N ALA A 308 -2.91 -23.83 -11.40
CA ALA A 308 -1.49 -23.86 -11.09
C ALA A 308 -0.61 -23.89 -12.35
N ASN A 309 -0.99 -24.69 -13.37
CA ASN A 309 -0.26 -24.77 -14.63
C ASN A 309 -0.25 -23.44 -15.40
N ARG A 310 -1.38 -22.69 -15.43
CA ARG A 310 -1.44 -21.36 -16.05
C ARG A 310 -0.43 -20.41 -15.44
N TRP A 311 -0.18 -20.53 -14.14
CA TRP A 311 0.78 -19.69 -13.42
C TRP A 311 2.19 -20.30 -13.35
N GLY A 312 2.48 -21.36 -14.16
CA GLY A 312 3.82 -21.92 -14.32
C GLY A 312 4.23 -22.89 -13.20
N PHE A 313 3.27 -23.51 -12.51
CA PHE A 313 3.54 -24.59 -11.55
C PHE A 313 3.20 -25.94 -12.18
N TRP A 314 4.22 -26.64 -12.69
CA TRP A 314 4.06 -27.91 -13.40
C TRP A 314 4.15 -29.14 -12.50
N HIS A 315 4.77 -29.00 -11.32
CA HIS A 315 4.94 -30.06 -10.34
C HIS A 315 3.98 -29.89 -9.16
N MET A 316 2.85 -30.56 -9.18
CA MET A 316 1.75 -30.34 -8.22
C MET A 316 2.14 -30.60 -6.76
N SER A 317 2.97 -31.62 -6.48
CA SER A 317 3.44 -31.91 -5.13
C SER A 317 4.32 -30.75 -4.58
N GLN A 318 5.21 -30.22 -5.43
CA GLN A 318 6.04 -29.09 -5.05
C GLN A 318 5.18 -27.80 -4.91
N PHE A 319 4.25 -27.61 -5.82
CA PHE A 319 3.29 -26.48 -5.76
C PHE A 319 2.49 -26.51 -4.45
N ALA A 320 1.88 -27.64 -4.09
CA ALA A 320 1.10 -27.76 -2.85
C ALA A 320 1.96 -27.49 -1.61
N THR A 321 3.20 -27.97 -1.59
CA THR A 321 4.16 -27.72 -0.51
C THR A 321 4.52 -26.21 -0.43
N ASP A 322 4.80 -25.59 -1.56
CA ASP A 322 5.14 -24.17 -1.64
C ASP A 322 3.96 -23.28 -1.25
N TYR A 323 2.76 -23.63 -1.71
CA TYR A 323 1.53 -22.93 -1.39
C TYR A 323 1.24 -23.00 0.11
N ARG A 324 1.27 -24.22 0.68
CA ARG A 324 1.07 -24.41 2.14
C ARG A 324 2.11 -23.66 2.96
N ARG A 325 3.40 -23.66 2.52
CA ARG A 325 4.44 -22.89 3.21
C ARG A 325 4.14 -21.39 3.15
N PHE A 326 3.61 -20.92 2.02
CA PHE A 326 3.42 -19.49 1.77
C PHE A 326 2.17 -18.94 2.50
N PHE A 327 1.04 -19.65 2.43
CA PHE A 327 -0.24 -19.18 2.97
C PHE A 327 -0.65 -19.89 4.29
N GLY A 328 0.03 -20.97 4.66
CA GLY A 328 -0.32 -21.75 5.85
C GLY A 328 -1.44 -22.75 5.64
N GLU A 329 -1.96 -22.88 4.41
CA GLU A 329 -3.06 -23.79 4.03
C GLU A 329 -2.79 -24.42 2.66
N LEU A 330 -3.52 -25.46 2.31
CA LEU A 330 -3.46 -26.10 1.00
C LEU A 330 -4.34 -25.37 -0.02
N PRO A 331 -4.02 -25.46 -1.33
CA PRO A 331 -4.89 -24.90 -2.38
C PRO A 331 -6.33 -25.42 -2.33
N SER A 332 -6.51 -26.68 -1.93
CA SER A 332 -7.82 -27.29 -1.74
C SER A 332 -8.60 -26.71 -0.55
N GLU A 333 -7.89 -26.31 0.51
CA GLU A 333 -8.50 -25.66 1.67
C GLU A 333 -8.93 -24.23 1.31
N THR A 334 -8.14 -23.51 0.52
CA THR A 334 -8.54 -22.19 -0.03
C THR A 334 -9.82 -22.30 -0.86
N LEU A 335 -9.94 -23.32 -1.72
CA LEU A 335 -11.12 -23.53 -2.56
C LEU A 335 -12.37 -23.93 -1.76
N GLN A 336 -12.22 -24.40 -0.51
CA GLN A 336 -13.30 -24.82 0.37
C GLN A 336 -13.74 -23.75 1.38
N ARG A 337 -13.13 -22.55 1.36
CA ARG A 337 -13.41 -21.47 2.34
C ARG A 337 -14.80 -20.79 2.20
N VAL A 338 -15.71 -21.33 1.43
CA VAL A 338 -17.09 -20.83 1.20
C VAL A 338 -18.12 -21.60 1.98
#